data_5f8633c8ab82d580c2ee49bf04b6aa8c
#
_entry.id   5f8633c8ab82d580c2ee49bf04b6aa8c
#
_cell.length_a   1.000
_cell.length_b   1.000
_cell.length_c   1.000
_cell.angle_alpha   90.00
_cell.angle_beta   90.00
_cell.angle_gamma   90.00
#
_symmetry.space_group_name_H-M   'P 1'
#
loop_
_entity.id
_entity.type
_entity.pdbx_description
1 polymer ?
#
loop_
_entity_poly.entity_id
_entity_poly.type
_entity_poly.pdbx_seq_one_letter_code
_entity_poly.pdbx_strand_id
1 'polypeptide(L)'
;RGGKNLVKKVQKFSKVQVIGHLEGLCHIYVDKDANLSAAKKIIVNAKMRRTSICGALETLLIHSKCLKSHGVPIIKKLISSGCEVLVDKKINKIFKNKLELAKKIDWETEYLSPKVSVKSVSSVHDALDHISKYGTMHTDSIISRNFKTAKVFLSRVNSAIAMHNASTQFADGGEFGFGGEVGISTNKLPPRGPVG
;
A
#
# COMPACT_ATOMS: atom_id res chain seq x y z
N ARG A 1 20.92 -3.38 1.75
CA ARG A 1 19.98 -2.55 0.98
C ARG A 1 20.48 -2.37 -0.45
N GLY A 2 19.59 -2.29 -1.41
CA GLY A 2 19.93 -2.07 -2.82
C GLY A 2 18.72 -2.24 -3.72
N GLY A 3 18.87 -1.87 -4.99
CA GLY A 3 17.80 -2.04 -5.97
C GLY A 3 17.52 -3.53 -6.27
N LYS A 4 16.35 -3.81 -6.84
CA LYS A 4 15.81 -5.15 -7.15
C LYS A 4 16.85 -6.11 -7.77
N ASN A 5 17.67 -5.62 -8.71
CA ASN A 5 18.66 -6.45 -9.37
C ASN A 5 19.80 -6.91 -8.45
N LEU A 6 20.25 -6.04 -7.53
CA LEU A 6 21.25 -6.39 -6.54
C LEU A 6 20.70 -7.43 -5.55
N VAL A 7 19.50 -7.19 -5.01
CA VAL A 7 18.87 -8.11 -4.06
C VAL A 7 18.62 -9.47 -4.70
N LYS A 8 18.15 -9.54 -5.96
CA LYS A 8 18.04 -10.79 -6.72
C LYS A 8 19.37 -11.53 -6.86
N LYS A 9 20.45 -10.81 -7.18
CA LYS A 9 21.80 -11.43 -7.28
C LYS A 9 22.23 -11.99 -5.93
N VAL A 10 22.08 -11.23 -4.85
CA VAL A 10 22.42 -11.68 -3.50
C VAL A 10 21.61 -12.92 -3.13
N GLN A 11 20.30 -12.93 -3.32
CA GLN A 11 19.45 -14.10 -3.04
C GLN A 11 19.82 -15.32 -3.85
N LYS A 12 20.23 -15.14 -5.14
CA LYS A 12 20.62 -16.24 -6.03
C LYS A 12 21.95 -16.87 -5.67
N PHE A 13 22.93 -16.09 -5.26
CA PHE A 13 24.31 -16.55 -5.07
C PHE A 13 24.72 -16.71 -3.61
N SER A 14 23.90 -16.23 -2.65
CA SER A 14 24.18 -16.40 -1.23
C SER A 14 24.14 -17.86 -0.83
N LYS A 15 25.11 -18.28 -0.05
CA LYS A 15 25.16 -19.60 0.61
C LYS A 15 24.57 -19.57 2.03
N VAL A 16 24.10 -18.43 2.49
CA VAL A 16 23.44 -18.22 3.78
C VAL A 16 22.07 -17.61 3.56
N GLN A 17 21.20 -17.69 4.56
CA GLN A 17 19.85 -17.08 4.49
C GLN A 17 19.96 -15.58 4.26
N VAL A 18 19.23 -15.07 3.26
CA VAL A 18 19.14 -13.64 2.96
C VAL A 18 17.85 -13.09 3.55
N ILE A 19 17.97 -12.13 4.45
CA ILE A 19 16.86 -11.41 5.06
C ILE A 19 16.62 -10.13 4.25
N GLY A 20 15.43 -9.98 3.68
CA GLY A 20 15.11 -8.79 2.87
C GLY A 20 13.84 -8.94 2.04
N HIS A 21 13.60 -7.95 1.19
CA HIS A 21 12.52 -7.95 0.21
C HIS A 21 13.06 -7.48 -1.15
N LEU A 22 12.35 -7.83 -2.23
CA LEU A 22 12.70 -7.40 -3.59
C LEU A 22 12.05 -6.07 -3.93
N GLU A 23 10.80 -5.89 -3.55
CA GLU A 23 9.93 -4.74 -3.86
C GLU A 23 9.00 -4.48 -2.69
N GLY A 24 8.64 -3.21 -2.49
CA GLY A 24 7.68 -2.76 -1.49
C GLY A 24 6.38 -2.26 -2.12
N LEU A 25 5.56 -3.15 -2.71
CA LEU A 25 4.28 -2.77 -3.31
C LEU A 25 3.20 -2.72 -2.21
N CYS A 26 3.14 -1.60 -1.51
CA CYS A 26 2.24 -1.39 -0.39
C CYS A 26 0.85 -0.95 -0.82
N HIS A 27 -0.18 -1.45 -0.10
CA HIS A 27 -1.58 -1.09 -0.35
C HIS A 27 -2.23 -0.42 0.86
N ILE A 28 -3.18 0.46 0.58
CA ILE A 28 -4.14 0.93 1.58
C ILE A 28 -5.56 0.64 1.08
N TYR A 29 -6.37 -0.02 1.90
CA TYR A 29 -7.79 -0.20 1.66
C TYR A 29 -8.62 0.80 2.46
N VAL A 30 -9.42 1.62 1.77
CA VAL A 30 -10.39 2.54 2.37
C VAL A 30 -11.74 1.86 2.40
N ASP A 31 -12.18 1.48 3.58
CA ASP A 31 -13.51 0.90 3.82
C ASP A 31 -14.61 1.97 3.72
N LYS A 32 -15.85 1.52 3.47
CA LYS A 32 -17.04 2.39 3.42
C LYS A 32 -17.28 3.14 4.74
N ASP A 33 -16.84 2.56 5.86
CA ASP A 33 -16.98 3.12 7.21
C ASP A 33 -15.73 3.92 7.66
N ALA A 34 -14.85 4.30 6.74
CA ALA A 34 -13.67 5.11 7.01
C ALA A 34 -14.03 6.53 7.47
N ASN A 35 -13.18 7.14 8.29
CA ASN A 35 -13.24 8.58 8.52
C ASN A 35 -12.54 9.32 7.38
N LEU A 36 -13.25 10.15 6.63
CA LEU A 36 -12.71 10.85 5.46
C LEU A 36 -11.53 11.76 5.78
N SER A 37 -11.59 12.50 6.89
CA SER A 37 -10.53 13.43 7.29
C SER A 37 -9.23 12.67 7.59
N ALA A 38 -9.34 11.61 8.39
CA ALA A 38 -8.21 10.72 8.70
C ALA A 38 -7.68 10.04 7.43
N ALA A 39 -8.57 9.51 6.58
CA ALA A 39 -8.18 8.85 5.32
C ALA A 39 -7.36 9.77 4.41
N LYS A 40 -7.77 11.02 4.23
CA LYS A 40 -6.99 12.00 3.43
C LYS A 40 -5.59 12.21 4.01
N LYS A 41 -5.46 12.40 5.33
CA LYS A 41 -4.17 12.62 5.99
C LYS A 41 -3.27 11.40 5.86
N ILE A 42 -3.80 10.22 6.15
CA ILE A 42 -3.06 8.94 6.09
C ILE A 42 -2.57 8.66 4.67
N ILE A 43 -3.44 8.79 3.66
CA ILE A 43 -3.11 8.45 2.28
C ILE A 43 -2.08 9.43 1.68
N VAL A 44 -2.24 10.73 1.94
CA VAL A 44 -1.26 11.73 1.50
C VAL A 44 0.09 11.49 2.19
N ASN A 45 0.11 11.23 3.48
CA ASN A 45 1.33 10.86 4.19
C ASN A 45 1.95 9.59 3.59
N ALA A 46 1.15 8.53 3.40
CA ALA A 46 1.63 7.25 2.89
C ALA A 46 2.23 7.33 1.48
N LYS A 47 1.76 8.25 0.62
CA LYS A 47 2.32 8.40 -0.72
C LYS A 47 3.35 9.52 -0.80
N MET A 48 3.11 10.68 -0.18
CA MET A 48 3.83 11.91 -0.48
C MET A 48 4.90 12.30 0.55
N ARG A 49 4.94 11.68 1.73
CA ARG A 49 5.98 11.97 2.75
C ARG A 49 7.38 11.65 2.20
N ARG A 50 7.54 10.46 1.61
CA ARG A 50 8.74 9.98 0.91
C ARG A 50 8.32 9.03 -0.19
N THR A 51 8.49 9.40 -1.44
CA THR A 51 7.99 8.63 -2.58
C THR A 51 8.87 7.44 -2.97
N SER A 52 10.15 7.48 -2.62
CA SER A 52 11.17 6.51 -3.06
C SER A 52 11.57 5.47 -2.01
N ILE A 53 10.69 5.20 -1.05
CA ILE A 53 10.92 4.16 -0.03
C ILE A 53 9.93 3.00 -0.19
N CYS A 54 10.35 1.80 0.22
CA CYS A 54 9.55 0.58 0.11
C CYS A 54 8.22 0.60 0.89
N GLY A 55 8.07 1.46 1.90
CA GLY A 55 6.83 1.69 2.63
C GLY A 55 5.88 2.69 1.97
N ALA A 56 6.24 3.28 0.82
CA ALA A 56 5.37 4.20 0.11
C ALA A 56 4.13 3.48 -0.46
N LEU A 57 2.98 4.15 -0.39
CA LEU A 57 1.74 3.64 -0.98
C LEU A 57 1.87 3.56 -2.51
N GLU A 58 1.66 2.38 -3.10
CA GLU A 58 1.69 2.18 -4.55
C GLU A 58 0.31 1.90 -5.13
N THR A 59 -0.56 1.21 -4.38
CA THR A 59 -1.93 0.95 -4.80
C THR A 59 -2.94 1.32 -3.69
N LEU A 60 -3.90 2.17 -4.05
CA LEU A 60 -5.03 2.55 -3.20
C LEU A 60 -6.30 1.80 -3.61
N LEU A 61 -6.88 1.04 -2.69
CA LEU A 61 -8.13 0.32 -2.88
C LEU A 61 -9.26 1.07 -2.17
N ILE A 62 -10.36 1.37 -2.87
CA ILE A 62 -11.47 2.13 -2.29
C ILE A 62 -12.76 1.32 -2.42
N HIS A 63 -13.48 1.17 -1.31
CA HIS A 63 -14.77 0.49 -1.31
C HIS A 63 -15.76 1.21 -2.24
N SER A 64 -16.40 0.45 -3.12
CA SER A 64 -17.25 0.99 -4.19
C SER A 64 -18.44 1.82 -3.69
N LYS A 65 -18.94 1.54 -2.49
CA LYS A 65 -20.05 2.29 -1.87
C LYS A 65 -19.65 3.70 -1.41
N CYS A 66 -18.36 3.98 -1.24
CA CYS A 66 -17.88 5.30 -0.81
C CYS A 66 -17.03 6.04 -1.86
N LEU A 67 -17.08 5.62 -3.14
CA LEU A 67 -16.31 6.28 -4.20
C LEU A 67 -16.61 7.77 -4.32
N LYS A 68 -17.89 8.17 -4.29
CA LYS A 68 -18.26 9.59 -4.38
C LYS A 68 -17.91 10.36 -3.11
N SER A 69 -18.21 9.81 -1.94
CA SER A 69 -18.03 10.49 -0.64
C SER A 69 -16.58 10.51 -0.18
N HIS A 70 -15.80 9.47 -0.45
CA HIS A 70 -14.40 9.33 0.00
C HIS A 70 -13.41 9.33 -1.17
N GLY A 71 -13.69 8.52 -2.20
CA GLY A 71 -12.78 8.36 -3.34
C GLY A 71 -12.49 9.67 -4.05
N VAL A 72 -13.52 10.42 -4.41
CA VAL A 72 -13.36 11.71 -5.12
C VAL A 72 -12.53 12.71 -4.32
N PRO A 73 -12.85 13.03 -3.05
CA PRO A 73 -12.05 13.99 -2.29
C PRO A 73 -10.64 13.50 -1.95
N ILE A 74 -10.40 12.19 -1.81
CA ILE A 74 -9.06 11.63 -1.60
C ILE A 74 -8.22 11.79 -2.87
N ILE A 75 -8.74 11.38 -4.04
CA ILE A 75 -8.05 11.49 -5.32
C ILE A 75 -7.73 12.95 -5.65
N LYS A 76 -8.70 13.87 -5.47
CA LYS A 76 -8.45 15.30 -5.66
C LYS A 76 -7.33 15.81 -4.74
N LYS A 77 -7.28 15.33 -3.49
CA LYS A 77 -6.23 15.73 -2.54
C LYS A 77 -4.86 15.19 -2.97
N LEU A 78 -4.76 13.95 -3.46
CA LEU A 78 -3.52 13.40 -4.02
C LEU A 78 -3.03 14.24 -5.20
N ILE A 79 -3.91 14.53 -6.17
CA ILE A 79 -3.58 15.35 -7.34
C ILE A 79 -3.12 16.76 -6.92
N SER A 80 -3.84 17.42 -6.00
CA SER A 80 -3.45 18.75 -5.50
C SER A 80 -2.15 18.75 -4.70
N SER A 81 -1.69 17.56 -4.25
CA SER A 81 -0.39 17.37 -3.60
C SER A 81 0.73 17.00 -4.58
N GLY A 82 0.49 17.05 -5.90
CA GLY A 82 1.46 16.74 -6.94
C GLY A 82 1.60 15.25 -7.28
N CYS A 83 0.62 14.42 -6.88
CA CYS A 83 0.63 13.00 -7.20
C CYS A 83 -0.07 12.72 -8.54
N GLU A 84 0.59 11.98 -9.42
CA GLU A 84 -0.03 11.39 -10.60
C GLU A 84 -0.92 10.22 -10.18
N VAL A 85 -2.16 10.19 -10.65
CA VAL A 85 -3.15 9.19 -10.22
C VAL A 85 -3.71 8.43 -11.40
N LEU A 86 -3.42 7.14 -11.46
CA LEU A 86 -4.03 6.21 -12.39
C LEU A 86 -5.25 5.56 -11.74
N VAL A 87 -6.32 5.36 -12.49
CA VAL A 87 -7.58 4.86 -11.93
C VAL A 87 -8.18 3.71 -12.73
N ASP A 88 -9.04 2.91 -12.11
CA ASP A 88 -9.86 1.95 -12.84
C ASP A 88 -10.97 2.64 -13.65
N LYS A 89 -11.61 1.87 -14.54
CA LYS A 89 -12.70 2.37 -15.41
C LYS A 89 -13.89 2.94 -14.61
N LYS A 90 -14.19 2.35 -13.43
CA LYS A 90 -15.33 2.75 -12.61
C LYS A 90 -15.10 4.12 -11.96
N ILE A 91 -13.92 4.33 -11.43
CA ILE A 91 -13.51 5.63 -10.87
C ILE A 91 -13.40 6.67 -11.99
N ASN A 92 -12.81 6.32 -13.14
CA ASN A 92 -12.65 7.25 -14.24
C ASN A 92 -13.98 7.80 -14.77
N LYS A 93 -15.03 6.98 -14.83
CA LYS A 93 -16.40 7.44 -15.17
C LYS A 93 -16.90 8.54 -14.22
N ILE A 94 -16.60 8.43 -12.91
CA ILE A 94 -16.98 9.46 -11.92
C ILE A 94 -16.26 10.77 -12.20
N PHE A 95 -15.02 10.70 -12.68
CA PHE A 95 -14.21 11.86 -13.10
C PHE A 95 -14.45 12.27 -14.57
N LYS A 96 -15.56 11.83 -15.20
CA LYS A 96 -15.92 12.14 -16.59
C LYS A 96 -14.80 11.78 -17.58
N ASN A 97 -14.10 10.68 -17.35
CA ASN A 97 -12.98 10.16 -18.15
C ASN A 97 -11.79 11.13 -18.29
N LYS A 98 -11.55 11.97 -17.29
CA LYS A 98 -10.45 12.95 -17.28
C LYS A 98 -9.15 12.44 -16.63
N LEU A 99 -9.16 11.24 -16.04
CA LEU A 99 -7.98 10.65 -15.43
C LEU A 99 -7.40 9.57 -16.33
N GLU A 100 -6.11 9.27 -16.16
CA GLU A 100 -5.46 8.18 -16.86
C GLU A 100 -5.94 6.81 -16.32
N LEU A 101 -6.13 5.86 -17.23
CA LEU A 101 -6.53 4.51 -16.86
C LEU A 101 -5.32 3.67 -16.46
N ALA A 102 -5.41 3.04 -15.31
CA ALA A 102 -4.46 2.02 -14.90
C ALA A 102 -4.53 0.80 -15.82
N LYS A 103 -3.36 0.35 -16.27
CA LYS A 103 -3.15 -0.88 -17.05
C LYS A 103 -2.88 -2.05 -16.11
N LYS A 104 -2.85 -3.27 -16.63
CA LYS A 104 -2.57 -4.47 -15.82
C LYS A 104 -1.22 -4.37 -15.09
N ILE A 105 -0.22 -3.87 -15.79
CA ILE A 105 1.15 -3.73 -15.24
C ILE A 105 1.21 -2.74 -14.06
N ASP A 106 0.34 -1.74 -14.04
CA ASP A 106 0.34 -0.72 -12.98
C ASP A 106 -0.03 -1.31 -11.61
N TRP A 107 -0.76 -2.43 -11.58
CA TRP A 107 -1.07 -3.15 -10.34
C TRP A 107 0.12 -3.96 -9.79
N GLU A 108 1.16 -4.16 -10.60
CA GLU A 108 2.36 -4.92 -10.29
C GLU A 108 3.61 -4.02 -10.19
N THR A 109 3.41 -2.69 -10.23
CA THR A 109 4.50 -1.72 -10.31
C THR A 109 4.72 -0.99 -8.99
N GLU A 110 5.94 -1.08 -8.47
CA GLU A 110 6.46 -0.18 -7.45
C GLU A 110 7.00 1.07 -8.15
N TYR A 111 6.27 2.18 -8.08
CA TYR A 111 6.61 3.41 -8.82
C TYR A 111 7.82 4.13 -8.27
N LEU A 112 8.01 4.12 -6.95
CA LEU A 112 9.07 4.88 -6.26
C LEU A 112 9.09 6.38 -6.64
N SER A 113 7.95 6.92 -6.99
CA SER A 113 7.73 8.28 -7.50
C SER A 113 6.38 8.82 -7.01
N PRO A 114 6.05 10.11 -7.17
CA PRO A 114 4.76 10.66 -6.80
C PRO A 114 3.64 10.18 -7.75
N LYS A 115 3.46 8.87 -7.86
CA LYS A 115 2.48 8.19 -8.71
C LYS A 115 1.80 7.07 -7.95
N VAL A 116 0.50 6.89 -8.11
CA VAL A 116 -0.30 5.86 -7.41
C VAL A 116 -1.40 5.32 -8.29
N SER A 117 -1.64 4.01 -8.21
CA SER A 117 -2.79 3.36 -8.84
C SER A 117 -3.97 3.29 -7.87
N VAL A 118 -5.18 3.60 -8.34
CA VAL A 118 -6.40 3.59 -7.52
C VAL A 118 -7.45 2.69 -8.13
N LYS A 119 -7.95 1.73 -7.34
CA LYS A 119 -8.93 0.73 -7.77
C LYS A 119 -10.15 0.72 -6.85
N SER A 120 -11.32 0.56 -7.46
CA SER A 120 -12.56 0.28 -6.73
C SER A 120 -12.69 -1.20 -6.42
N VAL A 121 -13.07 -1.53 -5.19
CA VAL A 121 -13.34 -2.90 -4.73
C VAL A 121 -14.73 -2.97 -4.08
N SER A 122 -15.37 -4.13 -4.11
CA SER A 122 -16.75 -4.29 -3.61
C SER A 122 -16.80 -4.60 -2.11
N SER A 123 -15.71 -5.10 -1.55
CA SER A 123 -15.63 -5.58 -0.16
C SER A 123 -14.19 -5.62 0.35
N VAL A 124 -14.03 -5.88 1.66
CA VAL A 124 -12.72 -6.19 2.25
C VAL A 124 -12.11 -7.47 1.66
N HIS A 125 -12.93 -8.43 1.26
CA HIS A 125 -12.44 -9.67 0.64
C HIS A 125 -11.85 -9.39 -0.75
N ASP A 126 -12.53 -8.60 -1.59
CA ASP A 126 -11.97 -8.18 -2.89
C ASP A 126 -10.67 -7.39 -2.73
N ALA A 127 -10.54 -6.60 -1.66
CA ALA A 127 -9.30 -5.90 -1.36
C ALA A 127 -8.18 -6.88 -1.00
N LEU A 128 -8.47 -7.87 -0.15
CA LEU A 128 -7.53 -8.92 0.24
C LEU A 128 -7.12 -9.79 -0.96
N ASP A 129 -8.06 -10.13 -1.85
CA ASP A 129 -7.78 -10.88 -3.08
C ASP A 129 -6.85 -10.10 -4.01
N HIS A 130 -7.08 -8.78 -4.15
CA HIS A 130 -6.19 -7.92 -4.91
C HIS A 130 -4.79 -7.86 -4.31
N ILE A 131 -4.68 -7.65 -3.00
CA ILE A 131 -3.40 -7.62 -2.28
C ILE A 131 -2.67 -8.97 -2.39
N SER A 132 -3.39 -10.08 -2.22
CA SER A 132 -2.81 -11.42 -2.37
C SER A 132 -2.26 -11.67 -3.76
N LYS A 133 -2.92 -11.13 -4.80
CA LYS A 133 -2.55 -11.33 -6.19
C LYS A 133 -1.37 -10.46 -6.65
N TYR A 134 -1.32 -9.22 -6.20
CA TYR A 134 -0.40 -8.20 -6.73
C TYR A 134 0.61 -7.70 -5.71
N GLY A 135 0.33 -7.85 -4.42
CA GLY A 135 1.20 -7.39 -3.34
C GLY A 135 2.49 -8.20 -3.22
N THR A 136 3.47 -7.59 -2.60
CA THR A 136 4.79 -8.17 -2.34
C THR A 136 4.97 -8.64 -0.89
N MET A 137 3.89 -8.71 -0.14
CA MET A 137 3.86 -9.08 1.29
C MET A 137 4.66 -8.13 2.19
N HIS A 138 4.83 -6.89 1.79
CA HIS A 138 5.61 -5.90 2.55
C HIS A 138 4.75 -5.25 3.64
N THR A 139 3.96 -4.25 3.30
CA THR A 139 3.14 -3.50 4.27
C THR A 139 1.80 -3.13 3.66
N ASP A 140 0.72 -3.49 4.33
CA ASP A 140 -0.63 -3.15 3.90
C ASP A 140 -1.47 -2.61 5.05
N SER A 141 -2.35 -1.66 4.76
CA SER A 141 -3.15 -0.97 5.76
C SER A 141 -4.64 -0.94 5.38
N ILE A 142 -5.49 -0.91 6.39
CA ILE A 142 -6.92 -0.63 6.25
C ILE A 142 -7.28 0.65 6.98
N ILE A 143 -8.12 1.48 6.36
CA ILE A 143 -8.73 2.66 7.01
C ILE A 143 -10.21 2.38 7.21
N SER A 144 -10.63 2.19 8.45
CA SER A 144 -12.02 1.89 8.82
C SER A 144 -12.31 2.25 10.27
N ARG A 145 -13.53 2.68 10.58
CA ARG A 145 -14.07 2.77 11.94
C ARG A 145 -14.76 1.46 12.37
N ASN A 146 -14.99 0.57 11.42
CA ASN A 146 -15.61 -0.73 11.69
C ASN A 146 -14.54 -1.75 12.13
N PHE A 147 -14.46 -1.99 13.43
CA PHE A 147 -13.50 -2.92 14.01
C PHE A 147 -13.66 -4.36 13.52
N LYS A 148 -14.88 -4.81 13.18
CA LYS A 148 -15.10 -6.15 12.62
C LYS A 148 -14.43 -6.27 11.25
N THR A 149 -14.63 -5.29 10.37
CA THR A 149 -13.97 -5.25 9.06
C THR A 149 -12.46 -5.14 9.21
N ALA A 150 -11.98 -4.29 10.11
CA ALA A 150 -10.54 -4.15 10.37
C ALA A 150 -9.93 -5.46 10.87
N LYS A 151 -10.59 -6.17 11.80
CA LYS A 151 -10.14 -7.48 12.30
C LYS A 151 -10.04 -8.52 11.17
N VAL A 152 -11.03 -8.56 10.26
CA VAL A 152 -10.99 -9.45 9.08
C VAL A 152 -9.78 -9.15 8.20
N PHE A 153 -9.53 -7.87 7.92
CA PHE A 153 -8.36 -7.46 7.14
C PHE A 153 -7.05 -7.88 7.80
N LEU A 154 -6.84 -7.49 9.06
CA LEU A 154 -5.61 -7.75 9.81
C LEU A 154 -5.32 -9.25 10.00
N SER A 155 -6.37 -10.08 10.15
CA SER A 155 -6.19 -11.52 10.33
C SER A 155 -5.94 -12.30 9.04
N ARG A 156 -6.26 -11.70 7.87
CA ARG A 156 -6.20 -12.40 6.58
C ARG A 156 -5.14 -11.86 5.63
N VAL A 157 -4.71 -10.61 5.80
CA VAL A 157 -3.64 -10.06 4.96
C VAL A 157 -2.33 -10.78 5.26
N ASN A 158 -1.64 -11.24 4.21
CA ASN A 158 -0.39 -11.99 4.36
C ASN A 158 0.83 -11.09 4.19
N SER A 159 0.83 -9.94 4.86
CA SER A 159 1.93 -8.97 4.80
C SER A 159 2.80 -9.04 6.05
N ALA A 160 4.08 -8.69 5.91
CA ALA A 160 5.00 -8.65 7.03
C ALA A 160 4.54 -7.66 8.09
N ILE A 161 3.91 -6.54 7.64
CA ILE A 161 3.35 -5.51 8.50
C ILE A 161 1.91 -5.24 8.06
N ALA A 162 0.95 -5.44 8.95
CA ALA A 162 -0.47 -5.15 8.74
C ALA A 162 -0.91 -4.03 9.68
N MET A 163 -1.53 -2.97 9.14
CA MET A 163 -1.86 -1.77 9.88
C MET A 163 -3.35 -1.42 9.84
N HIS A 164 -3.82 -0.75 10.87
CA HIS A 164 -5.16 -0.20 10.96
C HIS A 164 -5.10 1.29 11.26
N ASN A 165 -5.74 2.12 10.41
CA ASN A 165 -5.77 3.58 10.52
C ASN A 165 -4.39 4.24 10.64
N ALA A 166 -3.39 3.68 9.97
CA ALA A 166 -2.04 4.17 9.96
C ALA A 166 -1.45 4.22 8.54
N SER A 167 -0.48 5.10 8.33
CA SER A 167 0.28 5.21 7.08
C SER A 167 1.22 4.03 6.92
N THR A 168 1.31 3.46 5.73
CA THR A 168 2.26 2.40 5.40
C THR A 168 3.72 2.83 5.61
N GLN A 169 4.02 4.14 5.56
CA GLN A 169 5.36 4.67 5.85
C GLN A 169 5.74 4.67 7.34
N PHE A 170 4.80 4.32 8.23
CA PHE A 170 5.11 4.07 9.64
C PHE A 170 5.62 2.64 9.88
N ALA A 171 5.71 1.82 8.86
CA ALA A 171 6.37 0.52 8.87
C ALA A 171 7.91 0.71 8.90
N ASP A 172 8.41 1.15 10.03
CA ASP A 172 9.80 1.50 10.27
C ASP A 172 10.15 1.22 11.74
N GLY A 173 11.31 0.60 11.99
CA GLY A 173 11.74 0.24 13.33
C GLY A 173 11.86 1.46 14.25
N GLY A 174 12.27 2.61 13.71
CA GLY A 174 12.32 3.87 14.45
C GLY A 174 10.94 4.39 14.85
N GLU A 175 9.97 4.32 13.95
CA GLU A 175 8.55 4.70 14.23
C GLU A 175 7.92 3.77 15.27
N PHE A 176 8.30 2.50 15.33
CA PHE A 176 7.85 1.54 16.35
C PHE A 176 8.60 1.65 17.67
N GLY A 177 9.65 2.46 17.76
CA GLY A 177 10.48 2.59 18.96
C GLY A 177 11.45 1.43 19.18
N PHE A 178 11.75 0.63 18.15
CA PHE A 178 12.72 -0.48 18.23
C PHE A 178 14.17 -0.04 17.99
N GLY A 179 14.41 1.24 17.73
CA GLY A 179 15.74 1.76 17.40
C GLY A 179 16.06 1.72 15.92
N GLY A 180 17.31 1.43 15.57
CA GLY A 180 17.74 1.37 14.18
C GLY A 180 17.12 0.18 13.41
N GLU A 181 16.87 0.37 12.11
CA GLU A 181 16.39 -0.67 11.20
C GLU A 181 17.41 -0.93 10.10
N VAL A 182 17.81 -2.18 9.92
CA VAL A 182 18.67 -2.60 8.82
C VAL A 182 17.84 -2.85 7.55
N GLY A 183 16.65 -3.39 7.69
CA GLY A 183 15.73 -3.64 6.58
C GLY A 183 14.43 -4.29 7.03
N ILE A 184 13.55 -4.58 6.08
CA ILE A 184 12.27 -5.27 6.29
C ILE A 184 12.32 -6.59 5.55
N SER A 185 12.02 -7.68 6.26
CA SER A 185 11.92 -9.02 5.68
C SER A 185 10.48 -9.37 5.32
N THR A 186 10.27 -9.83 4.08
CA THR A 186 8.99 -10.39 3.62
C THR A 186 9.00 -11.92 3.55
N ASN A 187 10.04 -12.56 4.07
CA ASN A 187 10.14 -14.01 4.13
C ASN A 187 8.99 -14.62 4.94
N LYS A 188 8.53 -15.81 4.58
CA LYS A 188 7.52 -16.54 5.35
C LYS A 188 8.07 -17.18 6.63
N LEU A 189 9.35 -17.52 6.61
CA LEU A 189 10.08 -18.01 7.81
C LEU A 189 10.67 -16.81 8.57
N PRO A 190 10.78 -16.89 9.91
CA PRO A 190 11.45 -15.86 10.71
C PRO A 190 12.90 -15.62 10.27
N PRO A 191 13.37 -14.39 10.33
CA PRO A 191 12.65 -13.18 10.72
C PRO A 191 11.76 -12.62 9.60
N ARG A 192 10.60 -12.06 9.99
CA ARG A 192 9.67 -11.39 9.10
C ARG A 192 9.27 -10.05 9.72
N GLY A 193 9.27 -8.96 8.91
CA GLY A 193 9.07 -7.60 9.37
C GLY A 193 10.38 -6.83 9.51
N PRO A 194 10.39 -5.72 10.27
CA PRO A 194 11.59 -4.95 10.52
C PRO A 194 12.68 -5.79 11.22
N VAL A 195 13.91 -5.63 10.74
CA VAL A 195 15.11 -6.30 11.27
C VAL A 195 16.17 -5.25 11.53
N GLY A 196 16.69 -5.21 12.73
CA GLY A 196 17.72 -4.31 13.20
C GLY A 196 18.79 -5.00 14.06
#